data_476c14abe916cf1696bd68c161d0b213
#
_entry.id   476c14abe916cf1696bd68c161d0b213
#
_cell.length_a   1.000
_cell.length_b   1.000
_cell.length_c   1.000
_cell.angle_alpha   90.00
_cell.angle_beta   90.00
_cell.angle_gamma   90.00
#
_symmetry.space_group_name_H-M   'P 1'
#
loop_
_entity.id
_entity.type
_entity.pdbx_description
1 polymer ?
#
loop_
_entity_poly.entity_id
_entity_poly.type
_entity_poly.pdbx_seq_one_letter_code
_entity_poly.pdbx_strand_id
1 'polypeptide(L)'
;SLAPWTVEIHNGADDNASGTAGILELGWRLLRRQSENRRAILLIAFSGEEMGLLGSEYYCKNPLVPLDSTIAMVNLDMVGRLSTHGRVEVYGVDTAQEFRPSLSNFARSLSIQTEFHPEGYGPSDHATFHQRNIPVLHFFTGLHKDYHRPSDDFDKVDTDGLSKICDLVELAVWQLATNPDRPKPTSPGTSLSLVG
;
A
#
# COMPACT_ATOMS: atom_id res chain seq x y z
N SER A 1 -0.46 -18.14 12.46
CA SER A 1 0.87 -18.02 13.07
C SER A 1 1.81 -19.12 12.57
N LEU A 2 3.07 -18.77 12.26
CA LEU A 2 4.14 -19.73 11.93
C LEU A 2 4.84 -20.28 13.19
N ALA A 3 4.42 -19.88 14.38
CA ALA A 3 4.91 -20.36 15.68
C ALA A 3 3.75 -20.74 16.61
N PRO A 4 2.89 -21.71 16.22
CA PRO A 4 1.63 -21.99 16.94
C PRO A 4 1.84 -22.62 18.32
N TRP A 5 3.05 -23.09 18.63
CA TRP A 5 3.37 -23.75 19.89
C TRP A 5 4.11 -22.85 20.90
N THR A 6 4.36 -21.59 20.55
CA THR A 6 4.97 -20.63 21.46
C THR A 6 3.89 -19.89 22.23
N VAL A 7 4.09 -19.75 23.57
CA VAL A 7 3.23 -18.93 24.45
C VAL A 7 3.96 -17.60 24.64
N GLU A 8 4.03 -16.83 23.55
CA GLU A 8 4.71 -15.53 23.49
C GLU A 8 3.81 -14.51 22.82
N ILE A 9 4.05 -13.23 23.10
CA ILE A 9 3.31 -12.14 22.46
C ILE A 9 3.79 -12.03 21.01
N HIS A 10 2.86 -11.99 20.07
CA HIS A 10 3.11 -11.68 18.67
C HIS A 10 2.89 -10.19 18.47
N ASN A 11 3.96 -9.42 18.44
CA ASN A 11 3.89 -7.95 18.40
C ASN A 11 3.45 -7.41 17.04
N GLY A 12 3.77 -8.13 15.94
CA GLY A 12 3.40 -7.71 14.59
C GLY A 12 3.98 -6.34 14.23
N ALA A 13 5.26 -6.11 14.58
CA ALA A 13 5.85 -4.78 14.46
C ALA A 13 6.00 -4.33 12.99
N ASP A 14 6.37 -5.26 12.10
CA ASP A 14 6.33 -5.01 10.67
C ASP A 14 4.98 -5.42 10.08
N ASP A 15 4.41 -6.50 10.52
CA ASP A 15 3.14 -7.05 10.06
C ASP A 15 2.01 -6.88 11.08
N ASN A 16 1.23 -5.75 11.09
CA ASN A 16 1.35 -4.59 10.21
C ASN A 16 1.31 -3.28 11.02
N ALA A 17 2.06 -3.20 12.13
CA ALA A 17 2.19 -1.93 12.86
C ALA A 17 3.01 -0.91 12.04
N SER A 18 3.94 -1.37 11.18
CA SER A 18 4.70 -0.48 10.28
C SER A 18 3.78 0.27 9.30
N GLY A 19 2.85 -0.44 8.65
CA GLY A 19 1.86 0.19 7.77
C GLY A 19 0.92 1.13 8.51
N THR A 20 0.47 0.73 9.72
CA THR A 20 -0.37 1.58 10.58
C THR A 20 0.36 2.87 10.98
N ALA A 21 1.63 2.79 11.38
CA ALA A 21 2.45 3.98 11.66
C ALA A 21 2.64 4.84 10.40
N GLY A 22 2.84 4.20 9.25
CA GLY A 22 2.96 4.88 7.95
C GLY A 22 1.74 5.71 7.60
N ILE A 23 0.51 5.19 7.76
CA ILE A 23 -0.70 5.96 7.47
C ILE A 23 -0.91 7.13 8.46
N LEU A 24 -0.50 7.00 9.71
CA LEU A 24 -0.56 8.10 10.69
C LEU A 24 0.42 9.22 10.30
N GLU A 25 1.65 8.87 9.95
CA GLU A 25 2.67 9.82 9.47
C GLU A 25 2.21 10.50 8.18
N LEU A 26 1.68 9.75 7.21
CA LEU A 26 1.13 10.30 5.98
C LEU A 26 -0.03 11.27 6.26
N GLY A 27 -0.92 10.93 7.18
CA GLY A 27 -2.01 11.83 7.59
C GLY A 27 -1.49 13.16 8.09
N TRP A 28 -0.47 13.14 8.94
CA TRP A 28 0.15 14.35 9.48
C TRP A 28 0.87 15.18 8.41
N ARG A 29 1.58 14.55 7.46
CA ARG A 29 2.25 15.22 6.35
C ARG A 29 1.24 15.84 5.38
N LEU A 30 0.22 15.10 4.99
CA LEU A 30 -0.81 15.53 4.03
C LEU A 30 -1.69 16.66 4.56
N LEU A 31 -1.93 16.73 5.88
CA LEU A 31 -2.64 17.84 6.52
C LEU A 31 -1.89 19.18 6.38
N ARG A 32 -0.56 19.16 6.25
CA ARG A 32 0.28 20.35 6.09
C ARG A 32 0.42 20.82 4.67
N ARG A 33 0.09 19.98 3.70
CA ARG A 33 0.05 20.37 2.30
C ARG A 33 -1.21 21.18 2.02
N GLN A 34 -1.03 22.29 1.31
CA GLN A 34 -2.13 23.16 0.92
C GLN A 34 -2.41 23.03 -0.57
N SER A 35 -3.67 22.88 -0.91
CA SER A 35 -4.17 22.98 -2.27
C SER A 35 -5.65 23.38 -2.20
N GLU A 36 -6.04 24.37 -2.98
CA GLU A 36 -7.43 24.82 -3.05
C GLU A 36 -8.37 23.77 -3.67
N ASN A 37 -7.83 22.96 -4.57
CA ASN A 37 -8.57 21.94 -5.31
C ASN A 37 -7.96 20.56 -5.08
N ARG A 38 -8.35 19.89 -4.00
CA ARG A 38 -7.95 18.50 -3.73
C ARG A 38 -9.12 17.61 -3.37
N ARG A 39 -9.01 16.34 -3.73
CA ARG A 39 -9.94 15.31 -3.27
C ARG A 39 -9.73 15.04 -1.78
N ALA A 40 -10.77 14.56 -1.13
CA ALA A 40 -10.66 14.03 0.22
C ALA A 40 -9.76 12.78 0.23
N ILE A 41 -8.96 12.65 1.29
CA ILE A 41 -8.14 11.48 1.57
C ILE A 41 -8.72 10.83 2.82
N LEU A 42 -9.07 9.55 2.72
CA LEU A 42 -9.57 8.76 3.83
C LEU A 42 -8.46 7.80 4.28
N LEU A 43 -8.09 7.89 5.55
CA LEU A 43 -7.13 6.98 6.18
C LEU A 43 -7.91 5.92 6.95
N ILE A 44 -7.62 4.65 6.70
CA ILE A 44 -8.31 3.52 7.33
C ILE A 44 -7.27 2.50 7.80
N ALA A 45 -7.35 2.09 9.06
CA ALA A 45 -6.70 0.89 9.56
C ALA A 45 -7.75 -0.23 9.60
N PHE A 46 -7.60 -1.23 8.74
CA PHE A 46 -8.53 -2.35 8.68
C PHE A 46 -8.25 -3.36 9.79
N SER A 47 -9.30 -4.02 10.27
CA SER A 47 -9.21 -5.09 11.25
C SER A 47 -9.45 -6.44 10.58
N GLY A 48 -8.79 -7.49 11.09
CA GLY A 48 -9.05 -8.86 10.66
C GLY A 48 -8.55 -9.17 9.24
N GLU A 49 -7.46 -8.56 8.80
CA GLU A 49 -6.80 -8.85 7.55
C GLU A 49 -6.41 -10.33 7.48
N GLU A 50 -5.69 -10.83 8.49
CA GLU A 50 -5.24 -12.21 8.70
C GLU A 50 -6.37 -13.27 8.75
N MET A 51 -7.60 -12.82 8.94
CA MET A 51 -8.79 -13.66 9.00
C MET A 51 -9.55 -13.69 7.66
N GLY A 52 -8.92 -13.23 6.58
CA GLY A 52 -9.48 -13.18 5.24
C GLY A 52 -10.05 -11.82 4.85
N LEU A 53 -9.32 -10.76 5.13
CA LEU A 53 -9.62 -9.38 4.69
C LEU A 53 -10.97 -8.86 5.24
N LEU A 54 -11.35 -9.26 6.46
CA LEU A 54 -12.70 -8.99 7.00
C LEU A 54 -13.02 -7.50 7.04
N GLY A 55 -12.06 -6.67 7.44
CA GLY A 55 -12.26 -5.21 7.59
C GLY A 55 -12.48 -4.52 6.26
N SER A 56 -11.64 -4.78 5.27
CA SER A 56 -11.76 -4.19 3.93
C SER A 56 -13.01 -4.72 3.20
N GLU A 57 -13.34 -6.00 3.35
CA GLU A 57 -14.59 -6.57 2.83
C GLU A 57 -15.83 -5.91 3.45
N TYR A 58 -15.82 -5.72 4.77
CA TYR A 58 -16.92 -5.04 5.46
C TYR A 58 -17.06 -3.60 4.97
N TYR A 59 -15.92 -2.85 4.89
CA TYR A 59 -15.93 -1.48 4.40
C TYR A 59 -16.48 -1.41 2.96
N CYS A 60 -16.04 -2.26 2.07
CA CYS A 60 -16.52 -2.26 0.69
C CYS A 60 -17.99 -2.64 0.53
N LYS A 61 -18.56 -3.37 1.50
CA LYS A 61 -20.01 -3.65 1.55
C LYS A 61 -20.82 -2.53 2.22
N ASN A 62 -20.19 -1.77 3.13
CA ASN A 62 -20.82 -0.72 3.91
C ASN A 62 -19.94 0.55 3.91
N PRO A 63 -19.66 1.15 2.75
CA PRO A 63 -18.67 2.20 2.66
C PRO A 63 -19.19 3.51 3.27
N LEU A 64 -18.31 4.23 4.00
CA LEU A 64 -18.61 5.58 4.52
C LEU A 64 -18.76 6.62 3.39
N VAL A 65 -18.07 6.39 2.28
CA VAL A 65 -18.15 7.18 1.06
C VAL A 65 -18.46 6.23 -0.08
N PRO A 66 -19.38 6.53 -0.99
CA PRO A 66 -19.71 5.64 -2.10
C PRO A 66 -18.46 5.19 -2.86
N LEU A 67 -18.36 3.90 -3.14
CA LEU A 67 -17.17 3.33 -3.83
C LEU A 67 -16.96 3.97 -5.22
N ASP A 68 -18.03 4.36 -5.91
CA ASP A 68 -17.95 5.09 -7.19
C ASP A 68 -17.24 6.44 -7.07
N SER A 69 -17.19 7.00 -5.86
CA SER A 69 -16.45 8.23 -5.55
C SER A 69 -15.00 7.96 -5.19
N THR A 70 -14.62 6.71 -4.92
CA THR A 70 -13.25 6.30 -4.62
C THR A 70 -12.48 6.15 -5.94
N ILE A 71 -11.41 6.93 -6.08
CA ILE A 71 -10.65 6.96 -7.35
C ILE A 71 -9.46 5.99 -7.34
N ALA A 72 -8.93 5.69 -6.18
CA ALA A 72 -7.84 4.73 -5.97
C ALA A 72 -7.78 4.32 -4.50
N MET A 73 -7.18 3.17 -4.23
CA MET A 73 -6.81 2.72 -2.90
C MET A 73 -5.30 2.50 -2.84
N VAL A 74 -4.67 2.99 -1.78
CA VAL A 74 -3.23 2.84 -1.54
C VAL A 74 -3.05 2.09 -0.24
N ASN A 75 -2.41 0.92 -0.30
CA ASN A 75 -2.18 0.02 0.81
C ASN A 75 -0.73 0.01 1.25
N LEU A 76 -0.50 0.01 2.56
CA LEU A 76 0.80 -0.18 3.18
C LEU A 76 0.72 -1.41 4.08
N ASP A 77 1.51 -2.42 3.74
CA ASP A 77 1.56 -3.66 4.51
C ASP A 77 2.99 -4.18 4.53
N MET A 78 3.54 -4.37 5.74
CA MET A 78 4.93 -4.76 5.95
C MET A 78 5.93 -3.83 5.23
N VAL A 79 5.95 -2.56 5.61
CA VAL A 79 6.79 -1.52 4.99
C VAL A 79 8.01 -1.13 5.84
N GLY A 80 8.33 -1.90 6.87
CA GLY A 80 9.39 -1.60 7.84
C GLY A 80 10.71 -2.33 7.61
N ARG A 81 10.98 -2.95 6.46
CA ARG A 81 12.22 -3.73 6.21
C ARG A 81 13.01 -3.27 4.98
N LEU A 82 12.91 -2.00 4.61
CA LEU A 82 13.57 -1.46 3.41
C LEU A 82 15.08 -1.73 3.40
N SER A 83 15.79 -1.51 4.50
CA SER A 83 17.23 -1.76 4.59
C SER A 83 17.61 -3.24 4.45
N THR A 84 16.70 -4.14 4.83
CA THR A 84 16.93 -5.59 4.72
C THR A 84 16.86 -6.05 3.27
N HIS A 85 15.91 -5.54 2.50
CA HIS A 85 15.63 -5.97 1.13
C HIS A 85 16.20 -5.03 0.07
N GLY A 86 16.59 -3.81 0.45
CA GLY A 86 17.20 -2.81 -0.43
C GLY A 86 16.25 -2.19 -1.45
N ARG A 87 14.99 -2.60 -1.46
CA ARG A 87 13.96 -2.11 -2.38
C ARG A 87 12.57 -2.16 -1.74
N VAL A 88 11.65 -1.40 -2.30
CA VAL A 88 10.22 -1.52 -2.04
C VAL A 88 9.54 -2.16 -3.24
N GLU A 89 8.73 -3.16 -3.00
CA GLU A 89 7.85 -3.78 -3.99
C GLU A 89 6.55 -2.99 -4.06
N VAL A 90 6.09 -2.69 -5.27
CA VAL A 90 4.83 -1.97 -5.47
C VAL A 90 3.95 -2.75 -6.43
N TYR A 91 2.88 -3.29 -5.91
CA TYR A 91 1.88 -4.04 -6.68
C TYR A 91 0.76 -3.11 -7.18
N GLY A 92 0.10 -3.54 -8.25
CA GLY A 92 -1.02 -2.80 -8.83
C GLY A 92 -0.60 -1.64 -9.73
N VAL A 93 0.69 -1.54 -10.09
CA VAL A 93 1.19 -0.40 -10.87
C VAL A 93 0.59 -0.28 -12.27
N ASP A 94 -0.01 -1.35 -12.78
CA ASP A 94 -0.72 -1.33 -14.06
C ASP A 94 -2.25 -1.39 -13.89
N THR A 95 -2.78 -1.17 -12.70
CA THR A 95 -4.23 -1.05 -12.48
C THR A 95 -4.79 0.30 -12.96
N ALA A 96 -3.92 1.29 -13.16
CA ALA A 96 -4.21 2.53 -13.88
C ALA A 96 -3.02 2.95 -14.73
N GLN A 97 -3.30 3.61 -15.87
CA GLN A 97 -2.28 3.97 -16.86
C GLN A 97 -1.20 4.91 -16.32
N GLU A 98 -1.56 5.76 -15.36
CA GLU A 98 -0.70 6.79 -14.81
C GLU A 98 0.22 6.31 -13.68
N PHE A 99 -0.06 5.16 -13.05
CA PHE A 99 0.63 4.74 -11.83
C PHE A 99 2.10 4.43 -12.07
N ARG A 100 2.41 3.53 -12.98
CA ARG A 100 3.80 3.12 -13.26
C ARG A 100 4.70 4.29 -13.69
N PRO A 101 4.33 5.17 -14.64
CA PRO A 101 5.16 6.32 -15.00
C PRO A 101 5.41 7.28 -13.83
N SER A 102 4.37 7.58 -13.06
CA SER A 102 4.46 8.50 -11.91
C SER A 102 5.37 7.93 -10.83
N LEU A 103 5.14 6.69 -10.42
CA LEU A 103 5.95 6.01 -9.40
C LEU A 103 7.41 5.88 -9.82
N SER A 104 7.68 5.56 -11.09
CA SER A 104 9.05 5.50 -11.62
C SER A 104 9.78 6.85 -11.50
N ASN A 105 9.09 7.95 -11.75
CA ASN A 105 9.64 9.28 -11.63
C ASN A 105 9.87 9.66 -10.15
N PHE A 106 8.92 9.37 -9.26
CA PHE A 106 9.04 9.65 -7.84
C PHE A 106 10.16 8.81 -7.19
N ALA A 107 10.20 7.51 -7.45
CA ALA A 107 11.24 6.62 -6.92
C ALA A 107 12.64 7.08 -7.35
N ARG A 108 12.80 7.49 -8.63
CA ARG A 108 14.06 8.04 -9.13
C ARG A 108 14.43 9.35 -8.42
N SER A 109 13.48 10.27 -8.22
CA SER A 109 13.75 11.56 -7.56
C SER A 109 14.15 11.39 -6.09
N LEU A 110 13.65 10.36 -5.43
CA LEU A 110 13.94 10.01 -4.04
C LEU A 110 15.12 9.02 -3.89
N SER A 111 15.68 8.54 -5.00
CA SER A 111 16.73 7.51 -5.02
C SER A 111 16.31 6.23 -4.27
N ILE A 112 15.03 5.85 -4.38
CA ILE A 112 14.48 4.62 -3.82
C ILE A 112 14.48 3.53 -4.90
N GLN A 113 15.04 2.36 -4.59
CA GLN A 113 14.93 1.20 -5.47
C GLN A 113 13.52 0.62 -5.36
N THR A 114 12.89 0.37 -6.50
CA THR A 114 11.54 -0.19 -6.56
C THR A 114 11.49 -1.42 -7.47
N GLU A 115 10.68 -2.39 -7.08
CA GLU A 115 10.27 -3.50 -7.94
C GLU A 115 8.77 -3.36 -8.20
N PHE A 116 8.38 -3.30 -9.49
CA PHE A 116 7.00 -3.04 -9.88
C PHE A 116 6.31 -4.30 -10.37
N HIS A 117 5.18 -4.60 -9.75
CA HIS A 117 4.30 -5.71 -10.09
C HIS A 117 3.01 -5.15 -10.69
N PRO A 118 2.63 -5.59 -11.92
CA PRO A 118 1.46 -5.04 -12.63
C PRO A 118 0.13 -5.34 -11.93
N GLU A 119 0.02 -6.49 -11.25
CA GLU A 119 -1.22 -7.05 -10.73
C GLU A 119 -1.73 -6.29 -9.50
N GLY A 120 -3.04 -6.04 -9.47
CA GLY A 120 -3.74 -5.51 -8.29
C GLY A 120 -4.30 -6.60 -7.36
N TYR A 121 -4.05 -7.85 -7.65
CA TYR A 121 -4.39 -8.98 -6.80
C TYR A 121 -3.25 -9.30 -5.85
N GLY A 122 -3.59 -9.80 -4.66
CA GLY A 122 -2.59 -10.19 -3.67
C GLY A 122 -3.24 -10.52 -2.34
N PRO A 123 -2.46 -10.98 -1.36
CA PRO A 123 -2.97 -11.42 -0.06
C PRO A 123 -3.04 -10.27 0.95
N SER A 124 -3.52 -9.08 0.56
CA SER A 124 -3.72 -7.95 1.44
C SER A 124 -4.93 -7.11 1.02
N ASP A 125 -5.33 -6.14 1.83
CA ASP A 125 -6.60 -5.38 1.73
C ASP A 125 -6.83 -4.67 0.38
N HIS A 126 -5.77 -4.36 -0.38
CA HIS A 126 -5.88 -3.79 -1.73
C HIS A 126 -6.66 -4.68 -2.71
N ALA A 127 -6.56 -6.00 -2.54
CA ALA A 127 -7.25 -6.96 -3.41
C ALA A 127 -8.77 -6.79 -3.37
N THR A 128 -9.31 -6.48 -2.20
CA THR A 128 -10.74 -6.24 -1.98
C THR A 128 -11.27 -5.07 -2.81
N PHE A 129 -10.49 -3.99 -2.92
CA PHE A 129 -10.84 -2.82 -3.73
C PHE A 129 -10.63 -3.10 -5.23
N HIS A 130 -9.55 -3.79 -5.58
CA HIS A 130 -9.28 -4.17 -6.96
C HIS A 130 -10.40 -5.04 -7.57
N GLN A 131 -10.94 -6.00 -6.80
CA GLN A 131 -12.09 -6.80 -7.20
C GLN A 131 -13.35 -5.97 -7.52
N ARG A 132 -13.38 -4.72 -7.04
CA ARG A 132 -14.47 -3.76 -7.29
C ARG A 132 -14.11 -2.72 -8.36
N ASN A 133 -13.10 -3.05 -9.18
CA ASN A 133 -12.59 -2.20 -10.26
C ASN A 133 -12.06 -0.84 -9.80
N ILE A 134 -11.62 -0.72 -8.55
CA ILE A 134 -10.91 0.45 -8.04
C ILE A 134 -9.42 0.24 -8.30
N PRO A 135 -8.72 1.18 -8.96
CA PRO A 135 -7.28 1.13 -9.11
C PRO A 135 -6.57 1.07 -7.75
N VAL A 136 -5.55 0.23 -7.62
CA VAL A 136 -4.86 0.01 -6.35
C VAL A 136 -3.35 0.12 -6.50
N LEU A 137 -2.71 0.56 -5.42
CA LEU A 137 -1.28 0.45 -5.20
C LEU A 137 -1.06 -0.22 -3.85
N HIS A 138 -0.17 -1.19 -3.80
CA HIS A 138 0.21 -1.87 -2.56
C HIS A 138 1.72 -1.83 -2.40
N PHE A 139 2.18 -1.20 -1.31
CA PHE A 139 3.58 -1.05 -0.95
C PHE A 139 3.96 -2.11 0.08
N PHE A 140 5.08 -2.78 -0.19
CA PHE A 140 5.56 -3.92 0.58
C PHE A 140 7.08 -3.98 0.56
N THR A 141 7.73 -4.39 1.63
CA THR A 141 9.19 -4.52 1.68
C THR A 141 9.69 -5.96 1.61
N GLY A 142 8.80 -6.90 1.38
CA GLY A 142 9.15 -8.32 1.24
C GLY A 142 8.95 -9.13 2.51
N LEU A 143 8.79 -10.43 2.35
CA LEU A 143 8.70 -11.39 3.46
C LEU A 143 10.05 -11.53 4.16
N HIS A 144 10.03 -11.68 5.47
CA HIS A 144 11.22 -11.86 6.30
C HIS A 144 11.06 -13.04 7.27
N LYS A 145 12.16 -13.47 7.87
CA LYS A 145 12.18 -14.64 8.78
C LYS A 145 11.30 -14.51 10.03
N ASP A 146 10.96 -13.29 10.41
CA ASP A 146 10.16 -12.99 11.59
C ASP A 146 8.65 -12.92 11.29
N TYR A 147 8.26 -13.01 10.01
CA TYR A 147 6.86 -12.96 9.55
C TYR A 147 5.99 -13.96 10.30
N HIS A 148 4.86 -13.49 10.84
CA HIS A 148 3.90 -14.27 11.65
C HIS A 148 4.53 -14.98 12.87
N ARG A 149 5.59 -14.39 13.45
CA ARG A 149 6.30 -14.94 14.62
C ARG A 149 6.35 -13.94 15.77
N PRO A 150 6.53 -14.42 17.02
CA PRO A 150 6.77 -13.54 18.16
C PRO A 150 8.00 -12.63 17.99
N SER A 151 8.93 -13.04 17.16
CA SER A 151 10.16 -12.29 16.88
C SER A 151 9.99 -11.10 15.93
N ASP A 152 8.78 -10.80 15.44
CA ASP A 152 8.51 -9.57 14.70
C ASP A 152 8.36 -8.38 15.66
N ASP A 153 9.51 -7.89 16.12
CA ASP A 153 9.65 -6.86 17.14
C ASP A 153 10.12 -5.53 16.56
N PHE A 154 9.84 -4.47 17.31
CA PHE A 154 10.12 -3.07 16.93
C PHE A 154 11.60 -2.81 16.64
N ASP A 155 12.53 -3.43 17.38
CA ASP A 155 13.98 -3.26 17.22
C ASP A 155 14.49 -3.66 15.82
N LYS A 156 13.67 -4.36 15.06
CA LYS A 156 13.96 -4.81 13.69
C LYS A 156 13.33 -3.93 12.61
N VAL A 157 12.46 -3.01 12.99
CA VAL A 157 11.83 -2.10 12.05
C VAL A 157 12.83 -1.00 11.64
N ASP A 158 13.03 -0.85 10.35
CA ASP A 158 13.82 0.23 9.74
C ASP A 158 12.96 1.50 9.65
N THR A 159 12.99 2.31 10.70
CA THR A 159 12.21 3.54 10.77
C THR A 159 12.62 4.59 9.73
N ASP A 160 13.92 4.65 9.40
CA ASP A 160 14.42 5.57 8.35
C ASP A 160 13.96 5.12 6.96
N GLY A 161 13.98 3.79 6.72
CA GLY A 161 13.43 3.19 5.51
C GLY A 161 11.93 3.41 5.40
N LEU A 162 11.18 3.23 6.47
CA LEU A 162 9.74 3.51 6.52
C LEU A 162 9.45 4.98 6.19
N SER A 163 10.23 5.92 6.75
CA SER A 163 10.08 7.34 6.42
C SER A 163 10.30 7.62 4.94
N LYS A 164 11.30 6.99 4.30
CA LYS A 164 11.52 7.12 2.85
C LYS A 164 10.37 6.53 2.01
N ILE A 165 9.80 5.41 2.45
CA ILE A 165 8.61 4.85 1.80
C ILE A 165 7.44 5.82 1.93
N CYS A 166 7.25 6.45 3.10
CA CYS A 166 6.25 7.49 3.28
C CYS A 166 6.48 8.69 2.33
N ASP A 167 7.72 9.08 2.03
CA ASP A 167 8.01 10.11 1.03
C ASP A 167 7.46 9.72 -0.36
N LEU A 168 7.69 8.48 -0.77
CA LEU A 168 7.21 7.96 -2.05
C LEU A 168 5.67 7.89 -2.10
N VAL A 169 5.06 7.34 -1.05
CA VAL A 169 3.61 7.21 -0.93
C VAL A 169 2.94 8.58 -0.87
N GLU A 170 3.53 9.53 -0.14
CA GLU A 170 3.03 10.91 -0.06
C GLU A 170 2.95 11.57 -1.43
N LEU A 171 3.99 11.43 -2.27
CA LEU A 171 3.97 11.97 -3.63
C LEU A 171 2.88 11.32 -4.49
N ALA A 172 2.72 10.01 -4.38
CA ALA A 172 1.68 9.28 -5.12
C ALA A 172 0.27 9.72 -4.68
N VAL A 173 0.02 9.74 -3.37
CA VAL A 173 -1.29 10.15 -2.81
C VAL A 173 -1.58 11.62 -3.11
N TRP A 174 -0.56 12.49 -3.02
CA TRP A 174 -0.74 13.90 -3.32
C TRP A 174 -1.08 14.15 -4.78
N GLN A 175 -0.41 13.45 -5.71
CA GLN A 175 -0.75 13.51 -7.13
C GLN A 175 -2.20 13.06 -7.38
N LEU A 176 -2.62 11.94 -6.77
CA LEU A 176 -3.99 11.45 -6.87
C LEU A 176 -5.00 12.45 -6.32
N ALA A 177 -4.67 13.11 -5.22
CA ALA A 177 -5.56 14.06 -4.58
C ALA A 177 -5.70 15.37 -5.37
N THR A 178 -4.67 15.83 -6.07
CA THR A 178 -4.64 17.15 -6.73
C THR A 178 -4.82 17.12 -8.24
N ASN A 179 -4.57 15.98 -8.90
CA ASN A 179 -4.81 15.86 -10.32
C ASN A 179 -6.32 15.97 -10.61
N PRO A 180 -6.80 16.90 -11.47
CA PRO A 180 -8.21 17.01 -11.81
C PRO A 180 -8.77 15.76 -12.46
N ASP A 181 -7.96 15.05 -13.24
CA ASP A 181 -8.36 13.83 -13.92
C ASP A 181 -8.35 12.62 -12.95
N ARG A 182 -9.31 11.73 -13.11
CA ARG A 182 -9.30 10.44 -12.42
C ARG A 182 -8.25 9.52 -13.06
N PRO A 183 -7.58 8.66 -12.28
CA PRO A 183 -6.79 7.59 -12.86
C PRO A 183 -7.63 6.79 -13.86
N LYS A 184 -7.03 6.48 -15.02
CA LYS A 184 -7.70 5.68 -16.05
C LYS A 184 -7.45 4.19 -15.79
N PRO A 185 -8.46 3.45 -15.32
CA PRO A 185 -8.30 2.02 -15.08
C PRO A 185 -7.85 1.33 -16.37
N THR A 186 -6.94 0.39 -16.23
CA THR A 186 -6.62 -0.54 -17.32
C THR A 186 -7.62 -1.68 -17.27
N SER A 187 -8.21 -2.02 -18.39
CA SER A 187 -9.15 -3.15 -18.46
C SER A 187 -8.42 -4.43 -18.02
N PRO A 188 -9.04 -5.28 -17.15
CA PRO A 188 -8.52 -6.60 -16.88
C PRO A 188 -8.53 -7.39 -18.21
N GLY A 189 -7.37 -7.67 -18.77
CA GLY A 189 -7.28 -8.59 -19.89
C GLY A 189 -6.74 -8.03 -21.22
N THR A 190 -5.66 -7.25 -21.17
CA THR A 190 -4.75 -7.16 -22.33
C THR A 190 -3.34 -7.53 -21.88
N SER A 191 -3.19 -8.73 -21.35
CA SER A 191 -1.89 -9.39 -21.44
C SER A 191 -1.67 -9.62 -22.92
N LEU A 192 -0.86 -8.79 -23.55
CA LEU A 192 -0.26 -9.07 -24.84
C LEU A 192 0.45 -10.42 -24.70
N SER A 193 -0.17 -11.46 -25.24
CA SER A 193 0.53 -12.68 -25.62
C SER A 193 1.61 -12.28 -26.59
N LEU A 194 2.83 -12.11 -26.11
CA LEU A 194 4.00 -12.18 -26.96
C LEU A 194 4.14 -13.63 -27.40
N VAL A 195 3.48 -13.94 -28.51
CA VAL A 195 3.81 -15.09 -29.36
C VAL A 195 4.88 -14.59 -30.31
N GLY A 196 6.00 -15.27 -30.34
CA GLY A 196 7.03 -15.07 -31.32
C GLY A 196 8.37 -15.54 -30.85
#